data_39c4c97af92adf8e5a72095893590030
#
_entry.id   39c4c97af92adf8e5a72095893590030
#
_cell.length_a   1.000
_cell.length_b   1.000
_cell.length_c   1.000
_cell.angle_alpha   90.00
_cell.angle_beta   90.00
_cell.angle_gamma   90.00
#
_symmetry.space_group_name_H-M   'P 1'
#
loop_
_entity.id
_entity.type
_entity.pdbx_description
1 polymer ?
#
loop_
_entity_poly.entity_id
_entity_poly.type
_entity_poly.pdbx_seq_one_letter_code
_entity_poly.pdbx_strand_id
1 'polypeptide(L)'
;QGQTHWNVGWGNAGTKSTSDDITFIEDLIDWSSSNYNINTDRVYSTGMSNGGFMSYNLACNLSSKIAAIASVTGSMSPQNYRTCNPDRPMPILQIHGLQDYVVPYLGLDSRCEPIENVINYWVDFNSCNKNSIDNTIIDINNDDYGGVHKTYENGKNNVAVELYLLDRMGHSWPRINAPGWDMSFDIDAPSIIWSFLSKYDINGLIN
;
A
#
# COMPACT_ATOMS: atom_id res chain seq x y z
N GLN A 1 -11.08 -24.65 11.06
CA GLN A 1 -11.69 -23.53 10.30
C GLN A 1 -10.54 -22.63 9.87
N GLY A 2 -10.33 -22.49 8.55
CA GLY A 2 -9.32 -21.55 8.02
C GLY A 2 -9.67 -20.12 8.37
N GLN A 3 -8.65 -19.29 8.62
CA GLN A 3 -8.85 -17.85 8.83
C GLN A 3 -9.34 -17.22 7.52
N THR A 4 -10.34 -16.36 7.60
CA THR A 4 -10.82 -15.57 6.46
C THR A 4 -9.73 -14.54 6.07
N HIS A 5 -9.33 -14.51 4.80
CA HIS A 5 -8.32 -13.59 4.27
C HIS A 5 -8.55 -13.34 2.78
N TRP A 6 -8.05 -12.21 2.30
CA TRP A 6 -8.06 -11.88 0.88
C TRP A 6 -7.16 -12.82 0.08
N ASN A 7 -7.60 -13.19 -1.11
CA ASN A 7 -6.80 -13.97 -2.06
C ASN A 7 -5.76 -13.08 -2.74
N VAL A 8 -4.56 -13.07 -2.21
CA VAL A 8 -3.43 -12.29 -2.71
C VAL A 8 -2.34 -13.16 -3.33
N GLY A 9 -2.68 -14.39 -3.66
CA GLY A 9 -1.75 -15.34 -4.27
C GLY A 9 -0.86 -16.11 -3.29
N TRP A 10 -1.18 -16.06 -1.98
CA TRP A 10 -0.44 -16.82 -0.95
C TRP A 10 -0.90 -18.27 -0.83
N GLY A 11 0.01 -19.10 -0.33
CA GLY A 11 -0.24 -20.45 0.10
C GLY A 11 0.10 -21.51 -0.93
N ASN A 12 0.21 -22.74 -0.45
CA ASN A 12 0.38 -23.95 -1.23
C ASN A 12 -0.96 -24.48 -1.71
N ALA A 13 -0.98 -25.47 -2.60
CA ALA A 13 -2.16 -26.05 -3.24
C ALA A 13 -3.30 -26.51 -2.31
N GLY A 14 -3.14 -26.51 -0.99
CA GLY A 14 -4.19 -26.87 -0.01
C GLY A 14 -4.59 -25.75 0.95
N THR A 15 -3.91 -24.60 0.90
CA THR A 15 -4.11 -23.47 1.82
C THR A 15 -4.36 -22.13 1.12
N LYS A 16 -4.20 -22.10 -0.22
CA LYS A 16 -4.45 -20.92 -1.02
C LYS A 16 -5.94 -20.63 -1.08
N SER A 17 -6.33 -19.38 -0.84
CA SER A 17 -7.68 -18.92 -1.14
C SER A 17 -7.97 -19.08 -2.64
N THR A 18 -9.20 -19.49 -2.96
CA THR A 18 -9.70 -19.56 -4.34
C THR A 18 -10.80 -18.53 -4.60
N SER A 19 -11.05 -17.62 -3.65
CA SER A 19 -12.05 -16.57 -3.79
C SER A 19 -11.65 -15.61 -4.92
N ASP A 20 -12.64 -15.19 -5.69
CA ASP A 20 -12.48 -14.14 -6.69
C ASP A 20 -12.76 -12.78 -6.04
N ASP A 21 -11.81 -12.34 -5.22
CA ASP A 21 -11.94 -11.09 -4.46
C ASP A 21 -11.82 -9.86 -5.36
N ILE A 22 -11.19 -9.98 -6.52
CA ILE A 22 -11.09 -8.88 -7.51
C ILE A 22 -12.48 -8.57 -8.06
N THR A 23 -13.16 -9.56 -8.60
CA THR A 23 -14.54 -9.39 -9.11
C THR A 23 -15.48 -8.93 -7.99
N PHE A 24 -15.35 -9.49 -6.77
CA PHE A 24 -16.15 -9.04 -5.63
C PHE A 24 -15.98 -7.54 -5.35
N ILE A 25 -14.75 -7.02 -5.33
CA ILE A 25 -14.50 -5.59 -5.08
C ILE A 25 -14.96 -4.74 -6.27
N GLU A 26 -14.79 -5.23 -7.51
CA GLU A 26 -15.31 -4.57 -8.70
C GLU A 26 -16.83 -4.40 -8.64
N ASP A 27 -17.55 -5.49 -8.39
CA ASP A 27 -19.01 -5.48 -8.24
C ASP A 27 -19.47 -4.58 -7.08
N LEU A 28 -18.70 -4.54 -5.98
CA LEU A 28 -19.00 -3.67 -4.85
C LEU A 28 -18.88 -2.18 -5.22
N ILE A 29 -17.87 -1.80 -5.99
CA ILE A 29 -17.71 -0.43 -6.50
C ILE A 29 -18.89 -0.08 -7.42
N ASP A 30 -19.24 -0.95 -8.35
CA ASP A 30 -20.34 -0.74 -9.30
C ASP A 30 -21.69 -0.68 -8.59
N TRP A 31 -21.92 -1.56 -7.63
CA TRP A 31 -23.12 -1.52 -6.79
C TRP A 31 -23.20 -0.21 -5.99
N SER A 32 -22.09 0.21 -5.40
CA SER A 32 -22.02 1.44 -4.62
C SER A 32 -22.31 2.67 -5.49
N SER A 33 -21.76 2.72 -6.70
CA SER A 33 -21.99 3.81 -7.64
C SER A 33 -23.44 3.87 -8.12
N SER A 34 -24.10 2.72 -8.22
CA SER A 34 -25.51 2.63 -8.65
C SER A 34 -26.50 2.96 -7.54
N ASN A 35 -26.12 2.84 -6.27
CA ASN A 35 -27.01 3.00 -5.13
C ASN A 35 -26.73 4.26 -4.29
N TYR A 36 -25.56 4.87 -4.43
CA TYR A 36 -25.13 6.04 -3.68
C TYR A 36 -24.48 7.08 -4.59
N ASN A 37 -24.54 8.33 -4.17
CA ASN A 37 -23.86 9.43 -4.88
C ASN A 37 -22.37 9.45 -4.48
N ILE A 38 -21.58 8.53 -5.02
CA ILE A 38 -20.12 8.49 -4.84
C ILE A 38 -19.41 9.07 -6.07
N ASN A 39 -18.22 9.62 -5.85
CA ASN A 39 -17.34 9.99 -6.95
C ASN A 39 -16.50 8.77 -7.36
N THR A 40 -16.85 8.15 -8.48
CA THR A 40 -16.18 6.96 -9.03
C THR A 40 -14.74 7.23 -9.48
N ASP A 41 -14.38 8.48 -9.74
CA ASP A 41 -13.01 8.85 -10.10
C ASP A 41 -12.09 8.91 -8.86
N ARG A 42 -12.64 8.79 -7.64
CA ARG A 42 -11.93 8.93 -6.37
C ARG A 42 -12.19 7.74 -5.44
N VAL A 43 -12.06 6.54 -5.97
CA VAL A 43 -12.10 5.30 -5.19
C VAL A 43 -10.68 4.90 -4.82
N TYR A 44 -10.44 4.63 -3.55
CA TYR A 44 -9.11 4.34 -3.01
C TYR A 44 -9.10 3.00 -2.29
N SER A 45 -7.93 2.36 -2.23
CA SER A 45 -7.74 1.15 -1.44
C SER A 45 -6.64 1.33 -0.41
N THR A 46 -6.91 0.93 0.82
CA THR A 46 -5.90 0.88 1.88
C THR A 46 -6.15 -0.30 2.79
N GLY A 47 -5.08 -0.79 3.40
CA GLY A 47 -5.16 -1.87 4.36
C GLY A 47 -3.82 -2.22 4.98
N MET A 48 -3.89 -2.98 6.06
CA MET A 48 -2.73 -3.51 6.76
C MET A 48 -2.49 -4.97 6.39
N SER A 49 -1.22 -5.40 6.35
CA SER A 49 -0.87 -6.82 6.19
C SER A 49 -1.52 -7.42 4.93
N ASN A 50 -2.34 -8.46 5.07
CA ASN A 50 -3.11 -9.04 3.97
C ASN A 50 -3.97 -8.01 3.21
N GLY A 51 -4.52 -7.00 3.90
CA GLY A 51 -5.23 -5.88 3.28
C GLY A 51 -4.30 -4.97 2.46
N GLY A 52 -3.06 -4.78 2.89
CA GLY A 52 -2.04 -4.05 2.11
C GLY A 52 -1.64 -4.81 0.84
N PHE A 53 -1.49 -6.14 0.92
CA PHE A 53 -1.30 -6.98 -0.28
C PHE A 53 -2.48 -6.90 -1.23
N MET A 54 -3.71 -6.88 -0.67
CA MET A 54 -4.91 -6.73 -1.50
C MET A 54 -4.96 -5.37 -2.18
N SER A 55 -4.53 -4.30 -1.52
CA SER A 55 -4.44 -2.97 -2.14
C SER A 55 -3.51 -2.98 -3.35
N TYR A 56 -2.34 -3.63 -3.28
CA TYR A 56 -1.47 -3.84 -4.44
C TYR A 56 -2.13 -4.70 -5.52
N ASN A 57 -2.85 -5.76 -5.13
CA ASN A 57 -3.55 -6.62 -6.08
C ASN A 57 -4.63 -5.85 -6.84
N LEU A 58 -5.36 -4.95 -6.15
CA LEU A 58 -6.33 -4.05 -6.77
C LEU A 58 -5.66 -3.03 -7.69
N ALA A 59 -4.52 -2.46 -7.30
CA ALA A 59 -3.75 -1.55 -8.15
C ALA A 59 -3.33 -2.22 -9.47
N CYS A 60 -2.98 -3.51 -9.43
CA CYS A 60 -2.58 -4.27 -10.62
C CYS A 60 -3.75 -4.67 -11.53
N ASN A 61 -4.94 -4.95 -10.97
CA ASN A 61 -6.04 -5.58 -11.69
C ASN A 61 -7.26 -4.69 -11.89
N LEU A 62 -7.44 -3.66 -11.07
CA LEU A 62 -8.55 -2.70 -11.12
C LEU A 62 -8.06 -1.25 -11.23
N SER A 63 -6.96 -1.03 -11.94
CA SER A 63 -6.38 0.29 -12.13
C SER A 63 -7.33 1.29 -12.81
N SER A 64 -8.30 0.80 -13.57
CA SER A 64 -9.36 1.63 -14.18
C SER A 64 -10.42 2.13 -13.20
N LYS A 65 -10.49 1.58 -11.98
CA LYS A 65 -11.49 1.93 -10.95
C LYS A 65 -10.86 2.45 -9.64
N ILE A 66 -9.61 2.05 -9.33
CA ILE A 66 -8.90 2.47 -8.10
C ILE A 66 -7.98 3.64 -8.42
N ALA A 67 -8.22 4.80 -7.83
CA ALA A 67 -7.48 6.03 -8.11
C ALA A 67 -6.06 6.03 -7.51
N ALA A 68 -5.90 5.54 -6.28
CA ALA A 68 -4.64 5.43 -5.56
C ALA A 68 -4.72 4.35 -4.49
N ILE A 69 -3.57 3.87 -4.03
CA ILE A 69 -3.51 2.91 -2.92
C ILE A 69 -2.55 3.32 -1.81
N ALA A 70 -2.83 2.83 -0.59
CA ALA A 70 -1.91 2.91 0.54
C ALA A 70 -1.82 1.54 1.24
N SER A 71 -0.61 1.02 1.38
CA SER A 71 -0.33 -0.26 2.03
C SER A 71 0.43 -0.04 3.33
N VAL A 72 -0.05 -0.62 4.43
CA VAL A 72 0.62 -0.61 5.73
C VAL A 72 1.09 -2.03 6.04
N THR A 73 2.39 -2.23 6.25
CA THR A 73 3.00 -3.54 6.51
C THR A 73 2.57 -4.65 5.54
N GLY A 74 2.15 -4.26 4.34
CA GLY A 74 1.89 -5.17 3.22
C GLY A 74 3.05 -5.17 2.24
N SER A 75 2.96 -6.01 1.21
CA SER A 75 3.89 -6.11 0.09
C SER A 75 3.15 -6.64 -1.13
N MET A 76 3.84 -6.97 -2.20
CA MET A 76 3.31 -7.78 -3.30
C MET A 76 3.67 -9.26 -3.10
N SER A 77 2.75 -10.17 -3.40
CA SER A 77 3.12 -11.57 -3.50
C SER A 77 3.99 -11.78 -4.75
N PRO A 78 4.89 -12.80 -4.77
CA PRO A 78 5.71 -13.08 -5.95
C PRO A 78 4.89 -13.34 -7.21
N GLN A 79 3.68 -13.90 -7.07
CA GLN A 79 2.76 -14.08 -8.20
C GLN A 79 2.28 -12.72 -8.71
N ASN A 80 1.74 -11.87 -7.83
CA ASN A 80 1.21 -10.56 -8.22
C ASN A 80 2.31 -9.67 -8.81
N TYR A 81 3.50 -9.66 -8.20
CA TYR A 81 4.65 -8.89 -8.69
C TYR A 81 5.02 -9.25 -10.16
N ARG A 82 5.01 -10.54 -10.50
CA ARG A 82 5.35 -11.02 -11.85
C ARG A 82 4.25 -10.75 -12.88
N THR A 83 3.00 -10.69 -12.48
CA THR A 83 1.84 -10.55 -13.40
C THR A 83 1.20 -9.18 -13.39
N CYS A 84 1.66 -8.29 -12.51
CA CYS A 84 1.15 -6.93 -12.39
C CYS A 84 1.37 -6.15 -13.70
N ASN A 85 0.31 -5.61 -14.26
CA ASN A 85 0.36 -4.78 -15.46
C ASN A 85 -0.83 -3.81 -15.51
N PRO A 86 -0.81 -2.73 -14.69
CA PRO A 86 -1.90 -1.77 -14.66
C PRO A 86 -2.06 -1.03 -16.00
N ASP A 87 -3.28 -0.55 -16.29
CA ASP A 87 -3.57 0.19 -17.52
C ASP A 87 -3.06 1.64 -17.49
N ARG A 88 -2.74 2.15 -16.30
CA ARG A 88 -2.32 3.55 -16.08
C ARG A 88 -1.34 3.69 -14.92
N PRO A 89 -0.62 4.82 -14.84
CA PRO A 89 0.19 5.15 -13.65
C PRO A 89 -0.65 5.16 -12.37
N MET A 90 -0.11 4.59 -11.30
CA MET A 90 -0.80 4.40 -10.02
C MET A 90 -0.06 5.13 -8.89
N PRO A 91 -0.70 6.08 -8.20
CA PRO A 91 -0.14 6.64 -6.97
C PRO A 91 -0.06 5.57 -5.88
N ILE A 92 1.12 5.41 -5.28
CA ILE A 92 1.41 4.35 -4.30
C ILE A 92 1.98 4.97 -3.03
N LEU A 93 1.37 4.65 -1.88
CA LEU A 93 1.92 4.89 -0.56
C LEU A 93 2.22 3.56 0.13
N GLN A 94 3.44 3.40 0.63
CA GLN A 94 3.84 2.29 1.50
C GLN A 94 4.27 2.83 2.86
N ILE A 95 3.74 2.25 3.93
CA ILE A 95 4.22 2.45 5.31
C ILE A 95 4.74 1.11 5.81
N HIS A 96 6.02 1.04 6.21
CA HIS A 96 6.65 -0.23 6.61
C HIS A 96 7.67 -0.04 7.73
N GLY A 97 7.86 -1.09 8.52
CA GLY A 97 8.86 -1.11 9.58
C GLY A 97 10.05 -2.01 9.25
N LEU A 98 11.26 -1.59 9.61
CA LEU A 98 12.47 -2.40 9.44
C LEU A 98 12.49 -3.65 10.32
N GLN A 99 11.70 -3.65 11.42
CA GLN A 99 11.60 -4.79 12.34
C GLN A 99 10.28 -5.58 12.17
N ASP A 100 9.66 -5.48 11.00
CA ASP A 100 8.51 -6.33 10.69
C ASP A 100 8.97 -7.77 10.40
N TYR A 101 8.73 -8.68 11.34
CA TYR A 101 9.08 -10.10 11.22
C TYR A 101 7.93 -10.95 10.64
N VAL A 102 6.75 -10.37 10.41
CA VAL A 102 5.60 -11.05 9.81
C VAL A 102 5.60 -10.86 8.29
N VAL A 103 5.84 -9.62 7.85
CA VAL A 103 6.08 -9.25 6.44
C VAL A 103 7.45 -8.57 6.40
N PRO A 104 8.55 -9.33 6.30
CA PRO A 104 9.88 -8.75 6.40
C PRO A 104 10.18 -7.73 5.29
N TYR A 105 10.84 -6.62 5.66
CA TYR A 105 11.30 -5.62 4.71
C TYR A 105 12.12 -6.19 3.56
N LEU A 106 12.98 -7.17 3.88
CA LEU A 106 13.83 -7.87 2.90
C LEU A 106 13.09 -8.96 2.11
N GLY A 107 11.78 -9.10 2.35
CA GLY A 107 10.96 -10.10 1.68
C GLY A 107 11.07 -11.50 2.27
N LEU A 108 10.30 -12.41 1.71
CA LEU A 108 10.30 -13.82 2.03
C LEU A 108 9.89 -14.60 0.78
N ASP A 109 10.81 -15.40 0.22
CA ASP A 109 10.78 -16.01 -1.12
C ASP A 109 9.44 -16.56 -1.63
N SER A 110 8.64 -17.14 -0.75
CA SER A 110 7.37 -17.77 -1.12
C SER A 110 6.12 -16.91 -0.80
N ARG A 111 6.29 -15.75 -0.13
CA ARG A 111 5.17 -14.98 0.44
C ARG A 111 5.13 -13.54 0.02
N CYS A 112 6.27 -12.85 0.05
CA CYS A 112 6.31 -11.41 -0.21
C CYS A 112 7.63 -10.99 -0.86
N GLU A 113 7.51 -10.11 -1.84
CA GLU A 113 8.67 -9.44 -2.42
C GLU A 113 9.31 -8.49 -1.41
N PRO A 114 10.64 -8.25 -1.49
CA PRO A 114 11.28 -7.16 -0.76
C PRO A 114 10.58 -5.82 -1.01
N ILE A 115 10.42 -5.02 0.02
CA ILE A 115 9.73 -3.72 -0.10
C ILE A 115 10.44 -2.81 -1.10
N GLU A 116 11.77 -2.83 -1.14
CA GLU A 116 12.53 -2.07 -2.15
C GLU A 116 12.19 -2.49 -3.59
N ASN A 117 12.03 -3.80 -3.84
CA ASN A 117 11.64 -4.27 -5.16
C ASN A 117 10.25 -3.77 -5.54
N VAL A 118 9.31 -3.79 -4.59
CA VAL A 118 7.94 -3.27 -4.81
C VAL A 118 7.97 -1.78 -5.11
N ILE A 119 8.70 -0.99 -4.34
CA ILE A 119 8.83 0.45 -4.56
C ILE A 119 9.48 0.72 -5.94
N ASN A 120 10.59 0.04 -6.25
CA ASN A 120 11.28 0.21 -7.53
C ASN A 120 10.39 -0.18 -8.74
N TYR A 121 9.60 -1.24 -8.61
CA TYR A 121 8.62 -1.61 -9.63
C TYR A 121 7.67 -0.45 -9.94
N TRP A 122 7.07 0.16 -8.91
CA TRP A 122 6.12 1.24 -9.10
C TRP A 122 6.77 2.56 -9.55
N VAL A 123 7.98 2.85 -9.08
CA VAL A 123 8.78 3.99 -9.55
C VAL A 123 9.06 3.85 -11.05
N ASP A 124 9.50 2.67 -11.50
CA ASP A 124 9.78 2.40 -12.91
C ASP A 124 8.51 2.40 -13.76
N PHE A 125 7.45 1.72 -13.31
CA PHE A 125 6.16 1.66 -14.01
C PHE A 125 5.55 3.06 -14.20
N ASN A 126 5.53 3.86 -13.14
CA ASN A 126 5.02 5.23 -13.17
C ASN A 126 5.96 6.20 -13.90
N SER A 127 7.18 5.80 -14.21
CA SER A 127 8.25 6.67 -14.75
C SER A 127 8.58 7.84 -13.83
N CYS A 128 8.54 7.64 -12.52
CA CYS A 128 8.97 8.63 -11.54
C CYS A 128 10.48 8.86 -11.58
N ASN A 129 10.93 9.98 -11.00
CA ASN A 129 12.33 10.20 -10.73
C ASN A 129 12.89 9.06 -9.87
N LYS A 130 14.02 8.47 -10.28
CA LYS A 130 14.64 7.34 -9.55
C LYS A 130 15.34 7.76 -8.25
N ASN A 131 15.68 9.02 -8.13
CA ASN A 131 16.25 9.59 -6.90
C ASN A 131 15.10 10.11 -6.05
N SER A 132 14.92 9.55 -4.86
CA SER A 132 13.93 10.02 -3.90
C SER A 132 14.33 11.37 -3.28
N ILE A 133 13.34 12.11 -2.84
CA ILE A 133 13.50 13.19 -1.86
C ILE A 133 13.31 12.55 -0.49
N ASP A 134 14.34 12.55 0.33
CA ASP A 134 14.35 11.89 1.62
C ASP A 134 14.18 12.92 2.75
N ASN A 135 13.14 12.75 3.56
CA ASN A 135 12.88 13.56 4.75
C ASN A 135 13.00 12.67 6.00
N THR A 136 13.77 13.12 6.98
CA THR A 136 13.90 12.42 8.26
C THR A 136 12.58 12.48 9.03
N ILE A 137 12.09 11.35 9.51
CA ILE A 137 11.02 11.27 10.50
C ILE A 137 11.70 11.43 11.87
N ILE A 138 11.40 12.54 12.55
CA ILE A 138 12.03 12.85 13.83
C ILE A 138 11.47 11.92 14.90
N ASP A 139 12.34 11.28 15.65
CA ASP A 139 12.00 10.55 16.87
C ASP A 139 11.69 11.57 17.98
N ILE A 140 10.39 11.83 18.18
CA ILE A 140 9.90 12.85 19.12
C ILE A 140 10.04 12.39 20.58
N ASN A 141 9.92 11.09 20.79
CA ASN A 141 9.85 10.50 22.13
C ASN A 141 11.21 9.94 22.62
N ASN A 142 12.24 9.94 21.79
CA ASN A 142 13.55 9.30 22.01
C ASN A 142 13.41 7.80 22.33
N ASP A 143 12.57 7.11 21.57
CA ASP A 143 12.31 5.67 21.70
C ASP A 143 12.79 4.85 20.50
N ASP A 144 13.56 5.49 19.60
CA ASP A 144 14.12 4.95 18.36
C ASP A 144 13.07 4.53 17.31
N TYR A 145 11.87 5.11 17.32
CA TYR A 145 10.83 4.86 16.32
C TYR A 145 10.81 5.84 15.13
N GLY A 146 11.78 6.73 15.04
CA GLY A 146 11.98 7.58 13.88
C GLY A 146 12.12 6.81 12.56
N GLY A 147 12.65 7.45 11.55
CA GLY A 147 12.82 6.80 10.25
C GLY A 147 12.99 7.76 9.11
N VAL A 148 12.59 7.34 7.90
CA VAL A 148 12.68 8.15 6.69
C VAL A 148 11.39 8.11 5.88
N HIS A 149 10.98 9.27 5.37
CA HIS A 149 9.96 9.42 4.33
C HIS A 149 10.66 9.69 3.00
N LYS A 150 10.53 8.75 2.07
CA LYS A 150 11.07 8.83 0.71
C LYS A 150 9.93 9.15 -0.26
N THR A 151 10.15 10.16 -1.11
CA THR A 151 9.18 10.55 -2.14
C THR A 151 9.83 10.46 -3.53
N TYR A 152 9.23 9.69 -4.42
CA TYR A 152 9.60 9.56 -5.83
C TYR A 152 8.54 10.27 -6.66
N GLU A 153 8.89 11.46 -7.14
CA GLU A 153 7.98 12.40 -7.82
C GLU A 153 8.09 12.35 -9.35
N ASN A 154 7.28 13.18 -9.97
CA ASN A 154 7.28 13.44 -11.42
C ASN A 154 7.00 12.21 -12.29
N GLY A 155 6.19 11.29 -11.77
CA GLY A 155 5.65 10.22 -12.58
C GLY A 155 4.68 10.72 -13.66
N LYS A 156 4.37 9.88 -14.64
CA LYS A 156 3.32 10.18 -15.63
C LYS A 156 2.04 10.58 -14.90
N ASN A 157 1.28 11.55 -15.44
CA ASN A 157 0.10 12.13 -14.80
C ASN A 157 0.39 12.76 -13.42
N ASN A 158 1.62 13.17 -13.16
CA ASN A 158 2.10 13.72 -11.90
C ASN A 158 1.85 12.82 -10.68
N VAL A 159 1.79 11.51 -10.87
CA VAL A 159 1.69 10.57 -9.75
C VAL A 159 3.03 10.46 -9.01
N ALA A 160 2.96 10.06 -7.74
CA ALA A 160 4.14 9.80 -6.92
C ALA A 160 4.09 8.39 -6.31
N VAL A 161 5.26 7.91 -5.92
CA VAL A 161 5.44 6.75 -5.05
C VAL A 161 6.07 7.25 -3.76
N GLU A 162 5.44 6.98 -2.62
CA GLU A 162 5.93 7.39 -1.30
C GLU A 162 6.17 6.16 -0.41
N LEU A 163 7.29 6.18 0.32
CA LEU A 163 7.65 5.16 1.32
C LEU A 163 7.95 5.82 2.66
N TYR A 164 7.15 5.49 3.67
CA TYR A 164 7.48 5.74 5.08
C TYR A 164 8.12 4.48 5.65
N LEU A 165 9.40 4.56 5.97
CA LEU A 165 10.19 3.48 6.53
C LEU A 165 10.60 3.82 7.95
N LEU A 166 10.08 3.07 8.94
CA LEU A 166 10.29 3.32 10.36
C LEU A 166 11.31 2.33 10.93
N ASP A 167 12.28 2.83 11.67
CA ASP A 167 13.47 2.09 12.10
C ASP A 167 13.15 0.89 13.01
N ARG A 168 12.26 1.04 13.97
CA ARG A 168 11.92 -0.02 14.93
C ARG A 168 10.49 -0.54 14.86
N MET A 169 9.70 -0.07 13.90
CA MET A 169 8.34 -0.55 13.73
C MET A 169 8.33 -2.04 13.34
N GLY A 170 7.58 -2.81 14.09
CA GLY A 170 7.21 -4.19 13.75
C GLY A 170 5.96 -4.24 12.87
N HIS A 171 5.21 -5.35 12.96
CA HIS A 171 3.97 -5.55 12.21
C HIS A 171 2.80 -4.80 12.87
N SER A 172 2.75 -3.47 12.70
CA SER A 172 1.83 -2.58 13.39
C SER A 172 1.23 -1.52 12.47
N TRP A 173 0.08 -0.96 12.88
CA TRP A 173 -0.53 0.22 12.27
C TRP A 173 -0.06 1.46 13.05
N PRO A 174 0.83 2.31 12.50
CA PRO A 174 1.42 3.39 13.29
C PRO A 174 0.40 4.50 13.58
N ARG A 175 0.36 4.94 14.85
CA ARG A 175 -0.45 6.04 15.34
C ARG A 175 0.29 6.83 16.40
N ILE A 176 0.13 8.14 16.40
CA ILE A 176 0.56 9.01 17.50
C ILE A 176 -0.42 8.84 18.67
N ASN A 177 0.10 8.73 19.88
CA ASN A 177 -0.70 8.59 21.11
C ASN A 177 -1.73 7.45 21.04
N ALA A 178 -1.33 6.29 20.54
CA ALA A 178 -2.19 5.11 20.52
C ALA A 178 -2.65 4.75 21.94
N PRO A 179 -3.96 4.55 22.21
CA PRO A 179 -4.43 4.16 23.51
C PRO A 179 -4.15 2.70 23.81
N GLY A 180 -3.83 2.38 25.07
CA GLY A 180 -3.73 1.01 25.56
C GLY A 180 -2.40 0.34 25.30
N TRP A 181 -2.42 -0.89 24.75
CA TRP A 181 -1.24 -1.74 24.50
C TRP A 181 -0.51 -1.42 23.21
N ASP A 182 -1.06 -0.52 22.37
CA ASP A 182 -0.44 -0.12 21.13
C ASP A 182 0.74 0.82 21.41
N MET A 183 1.84 0.58 20.70
CA MET A 183 3.01 1.46 20.77
C MET A 183 2.68 2.79 20.09
N SER A 184 3.08 3.88 20.73
CA SER A 184 3.02 5.20 20.11
C SER A 184 4.14 5.30 19.08
N PHE A 185 3.84 5.86 17.91
CA PHE A 185 4.80 6.11 16.84
C PHE A 185 4.88 7.62 16.57
N ASP A 186 5.92 8.04 15.85
CA ASP A 186 6.11 9.45 15.46
C ASP A 186 5.31 9.86 14.23
N ILE A 187 4.54 8.94 13.67
CA ILE A 187 3.63 9.19 12.55
C ILE A 187 2.21 8.69 12.83
N ASP A 188 1.23 9.33 12.19
CA ASP A 188 -0.18 8.93 12.22
C ASP A 188 -0.61 8.42 10.84
N ALA A 189 -0.63 7.10 10.66
CA ALA A 189 -0.94 6.49 9.37
C ALA A 189 -2.29 6.95 8.78
N PRO A 190 -3.41 7.04 9.54
CA PRO A 190 -4.66 7.51 8.98
C PRO A 190 -4.57 8.88 8.30
N SER A 191 -3.90 9.83 8.98
CA SER A 191 -3.72 11.20 8.47
C SER A 191 -2.83 11.23 7.23
N ILE A 192 -1.72 10.49 7.25
CA ILE A 192 -0.79 10.38 6.12
C ILE A 192 -1.48 9.73 4.92
N ILE A 193 -2.18 8.62 5.14
CA ILE A 193 -2.91 7.89 4.10
C ILE A 193 -3.93 8.80 3.44
N TRP A 194 -4.76 9.49 4.22
CA TRP A 194 -5.76 10.38 3.65
C TRP A 194 -5.13 11.57 2.92
N SER A 195 -4.10 12.19 3.51
CA SER A 195 -3.36 13.28 2.87
C SER A 195 -2.72 12.88 1.55
N PHE A 196 -2.27 11.63 1.41
CA PHE A 196 -1.75 11.09 0.16
C PHE A 196 -2.86 10.80 -0.83
N LEU A 197 -3.83 9.93 -0.47
CA LEU A 197 -4.89 9.45 -1.38
C LEU A 197 -5.72 10.60 -1.95
N SER A 198 -6.07 11.57 -1.11
CA SER A 198 -6.93 12.70 -1.50
C SER A 198 -6.33 13.65 -2.55
N LYS A 199 -5.04 13.56 -2.81
CA LYS A 199 -4.35 14.31 -3.88
C LYS A 199 -4.70 13.81 -5.28
N TYR A 200 -5.25 12.61 -5.42
CA TYR A 200 -5.37 11.92 -6.70
C TYR A 200 -6.80 11.57 -7.07
N ASP A 201 -7.05 11.53 -8.35
CA ASP A 201 -8.19 10.87 -8.97
C ASP A 201 -7.71 9.84 -10.01
N ILE A 202 -8.64 9.28 -10.77
CA ILE A 202 -8.34 8.27 -11.79
C ILE A 202 -7.43 8.80 -12.91
N ASN A 203 -7.30 10.12 -13.07
CA ASN A 203 -6.47 10.76 -14.08
C ASN A 203 -5.06 11.14 -13.57
N GLY A 204 -4.80 11.01 -12.27
CA GLY A 204 -3.54 11.36 -11.62
C GLY A 204 -3.69 12.45 -10.56
N LEU A 205 -2.71 13.34 -10.44
CA LEU A 205 -2.72 14.43 -9.47
C LEU A 205 -3.85 15.43 -9.80
N ILE A 206 -4.68 15.73 -8.82
CA ILE A 206 -5.77 16.73 -8.93
C ILE A 206 -5.14 18.13 -8.89
N ASN A 207 -5.46 18.96 -9.87
CA ASN A 207 -5.03 20.35 -9.97
C ASN A 207 -5.88 21.30 -9.13
#